data_e9166cef405301861b63579e491fb3e7
#
_entry.id   e9166cef405301861b63579e491fb3e7
#
_cell.length_a   1.000
_cell.length_b   1.000
_cell.length_c   1.000
_cell.angle_alpha   90.00
_cell.angle_beta   90.00
_cell.angle_gamma   90.00
#
_symmetry.space_group_name_H-M   'P 1'
#
loop_
_entity.id
_entity.type
_entity.pdbx_description
1 polymer ?
#
loop_
_entity_poly.entity_id
_entity_poly.type
_entity_poly.pdbx_seq_one_letter_code
_entity_poly.pdbx_strand_id
1 'polypeptide(L)'
;EFGNWFDTIRGFLPEPAICELVKPYRSNSKQLQALWDNVRKMEDDILDRLQAGGYSVNLDPSILTPASENEIILCLNYGGLYGINNINHFMQENNNGKEIRRGIQRYKVGDPILFNDLADSFFTKNKEQVPIIHNNMKGRIVDFRLLEAGKVTERIQFDIEIDKPLMNLQEQDLDFQIIGVSEKGNSIIRFEVYKNKSTDEDDDSVSKNMVPFQIAYAVSIHKAQGLEYDSVKIIIIDDIDELITHSIFYTAITRAREKLKIYWTQSVEKKVLDRIKPKNNHQDISLLKQELLLRK
;
A
#
# COMPACT_ATOMS: atom_id res chain seq x y z
N GLU A 1 -7.53 -11.25 18.62
CA GLU A 1 -7.61 -11.06 17.15
C GLU A 1 -8.48 -9.85 16.82
N PHE A 2 -7.89 -8.82 16.25
CA PHE A 2 -8.55 -7.51 16.03
C PHE A 2 -9.66 -7.53 14.96
N GLY A 3 -9.88 -8.62 14.22
CA GLY A 3 -10.88 -8.72 13.15
C GLY A 3 -12.31 -9.06 13.59
N ASN A 4 -12.52 -9.60 14.78
CA ASN A 4 -13.83 -10.09 15.24
C ASN A 4 -14.71 -9.06 15.94
N TRP A 5 -14.16 -7.88 16.26
CA TRP A 5 -14.88 -6.88 17.07
C TRP A 5 -16.11 -6.34 16.35
N PHE A 6 -15.99 -6.08 15.06
CA PHE A 6 -17.11 -5.58 14.27
C PHE A 6 -18.25 -6.60 14.19
N ASP A 7 -17.95 -7.87 13.89
CA ASP A 7 -18.97 -8.93 13.84
C ASP A 7 -19.62 -9.18 15.20
N THR A 8 -18.82 -9.08 16.26
CA THR A 8 -19.32 -9.18 17.63
C THR A 8 -20.28 -8.05 17.94
N ILE A 9 -19.92 -6.79 17.68
CA ILE A 9 -20.78 -5.62 17.90
C ILE A 9 -22.04 -5.67 17.03
N ARG A 10 -21.93 -6.11 15.77
CA ARG A 10 -23.07 -6.31 14.88
C ARG A 10 -24.14 -7.22 15.49
N GLY A 11 -23.75 -8.24 16.27
CA GLY A 11 -24.68 -9.13 16.98
C GLY A 11 -25.47 -8.46 18.11
N PHE A 12 -25.12 -7.23 18.51
CA PHE A 12 -25.78 -6.47 19.58
C PHE A 12 -26.58 -5.26 19.09
N LEU A 13 -26.24 -4.74 17.93
CA LEU A 13 -26.91 -3.56 17.38
C LEU A 13 -28.27 -3.95 16.77
N PRO A 14 -29.29 -3.11 16.88
CA PRO A 14 -30.53 -3.30 16.15
C PRO A 14 -30.29 -3.14 14.65
N GLU A 15 -31.02 -3.92 13.82
CA GLU A 15 -30.88 -3.91 12.35
C GLU A 15 -30.84 -2.49 11.72
N PRO A 16 -31.67 -1.52 12.14
CA PRO A 16 -31.60 -0.17 11.57
C PRO A 16 -30.29 0.59 11.85
N ALA A 17 -29.49 0.15 12.84
CA ALA A 17 -28.20 0.75 13.15
C ALA A 17 -27.04 0.12 12.36
N ILE A 18 -27.32 -0.91 11.54
CA ILE A 18 -26.32 -1.62 10.74
C ILE A 18 -26.51 -1.26 9.29
N CYS A 19 -25.48 -0.73 8.66
CA CYS A 19 -25.43 -0.49 7.21
C CYS A 19 -24.24 -1.24 6.61
N GLU A 20 -24.51 -2.06 5.62
CA GLU A 20 -23.49 -2.82 4.89
C GLU A 20 -23.37 -2.31 3.45
N LEU A 21 -22.14 -1.92 3.06
CA LEU A 21 -21.82 -1.55 1.69
C LEU A 21 -21.58 -2.83 0.87
N VAL A 22 -22.55 -3.21 0.05
CA VAL A 22 -22.50 -4.48 -0.70
C VAL A 22 -22.08 -4.32 -2.15
N LYS A 23 -22.17 -3.11 -2.73
CA LYS A 23 -21.85 -2.88 -4.14
C LYS A 23 -20.38 -2.48 -4.31
N PRO A 24 -19.57 -3.32 -4.98
CA PRO A 24 -18.19 -2.96 -5.30
C PRO A 24 -18.15 -1.98 -6.48
N TYR A 25 -17.41 -0.87 -6.33
CA TYR A 25 -17.21 0.13 -7.40
C TYR A 25 -15.78 0.12 -7.95
N ARG A 26 -14.85 -0.62 -7.31
CA ARG A 26 -13.43 -0.60 -7.66
C ARG A 26 -13.09 -1.28 -8.98
N SER A 27 -13.81 -2.31 -9.34
CA SER A 27 -13.57 -3.08 -10.57
C SER A 27 -14.83 -3.26 -11.39
N ASN A 28 -14.68 -3.25 -12.72
CA ASN A 28 -15.73 -3.62 -13.66
C ASN A 28 -15.66 -5.12 -14.03
N SER A 29 -14.65 -5.86 -13.59
CA SER A 29 -14.50 -7.29 -13.84
C SER A 29 -15.49 -8.09 -12.98
N LYS A 30 -16.49 -8.68 -13.63
CA LYS A 30 -17.46 -9.56 -12.95
C LYS A 30 -16.80 -10.77 -12.28
N GLN A 31 -15.70 -11.27 -12.85
CA GLN A 31 -14.94 -12.39 -12.27
C GLN A 31 -14.24 -12.00 -10.97
N LEU A 32 -13.59 -10.83 -10.93
CA LEU A 32 -12.98 -10.31 -9.70
C LEU A 32 -14.04 -10.02 -8.64
N GLN A 33 -15.16 -9.40 -9.02
CA GLN A 33 -16.26 -9.12 -8.09
C GLN A 33 -16.83 -10.41 -7.49
N ALA A 34 -17.01 -11.45 -8.32
CA ALA A 34 -17.48 -12.75 -7.84
C ALA A 34 -16.47 -13.41 -6.88
N LEU A 35 -15.17 -13.36 -7.19
CA LEU A 35 -14.14 -13.84 -6.27
C LEU A 35 -14.18 -13.09 -4.94
N TRP A 36 -14.27 -11.76 -4.96
CA TRP A 36 -14.34 -10.96 -3.73
C TRP A 36 -15.57 -11.30 -2.88
N ASP A 37 -16.73 -11.51 -3.52
CA ASP A 37 -17.95 -11.88 -2.82
C ASP A 37 -17.84 -13.26 -2.17
N ASN A 38 -17.26 -14.24 -2.89
CA ASN A 38 -17.03 -15.59 -2.37
C ASN A 38 -16.05 -15.58 -1.19
N VAL A 39 -14.92 -14.84 -1.32
CA VAL A 39 -13.96 -14.72 -0.21
C VAL A 39 -14.60 -13.99 0.96
N ARG A 40 -15.37 -12.90 0.73
CA ARG A 40 -16.07 -12.16 1.77
C ARG A 40 -17.04 -13.03 2.56
N LYS A 41 -17.76 -13.90 1.87
CA LYS A 41 -18.74 -14.83 2.47
C LYS A 41 -18.11 -16.12 2.99
N MET A 42 -16.83 -16.35 2.71
CA MET A 42 -16.11 -17.59 3.04
C MET A 42 -16.80 -18.83 2.44
N GLU A 43 -17.18 -18.73 1.17
CA GLU A 43 -17.83 -19.84 0.43
C GLU A 43 -16.83 -20.97 0.15
N ASP A 44 -17.34 -22.20 0.01
CA ASP A 44 -16.49 -23.38 -0.19
C ASP A 44 -15.83 -23.44 -1.59
N ASP A 45 -16.33 -22.68 -2.58
CA ASP A 45 -15.87 -22.68 -3.97
C ASP A 45 -14.76 -21.64 -4.28
N ILE A 46 -14.14 -21.05 -3.25
CA ILE A 46 -13.05 -20.06 -3.43
C ILE A 46 -11.92 -20.63 -4.29
N LEU A 47 -11.50 -21.88 -4.04
CA LEU A 47 -10.42 -22.55 -4.81
C LEU A 47 -10.80 -22.66 -6.30
N ASP A 48 -12.01 -23.10 -6.60
CA ASP A 48 -12.49 -23.26 -7.98
C ASP A 48 -12.51 -21.90 -8.70
N ARG A 49 -12.88 -20.84 -8.02
CA ARG A 49 -12.85 -19.48 -8.54
C ARG A 49 -11.43 -18.97 -8.81
N LEU A 50 -10.50 -19.25 -7.92
CA LEU A 50 -9.10 -18.87 -8.10
C LEU A 50 -8.48 -19.56 -9.31
N GLN A 51 -8.80 -20.85 -9.51
CA GLN A 51 -8.30 -21.64 -10.63
C GLN A 51 -8.98 -21.25 -11.95
N ALA A 52 -10.31 -21.16 -11.98
CA ALA A 52 -11.07 -20.78 -13.17
C ALA A 52 -10.73 -19.37 -13.66
N GLY A 53 -10.42 -18.44 -12.76
CA GLY A 53 -9.95 -17.08 -13.09
C GLY A 53 -8.47 -17.01 -13.45
N GLY A 54 -7.72 -18.12 -13.29
CA GLY A 54 -6.27 -18.15 -13.48
C GLY A 54 -5.54 -17.20 -12.55
N TYR A 55 -6.07 -17.00 -11.34
CA TYR A 55 -5.49 -16.10 -10.32
C TYR A 55 -4.40 -16.78 -9.51
N SER A 56 -4.52 -18.09 -9.27
CA SER A 56 -3.52 -18.89 -8.58
C SER A 56 -2.37 -19.27 -9.53
N VAL A 57 -1.14 -18.96 -9.14
CA VAL A 57 0.07 -19.16 -9.94
C VAL A 57 1.18 -19.70 -9.05
N ASN A 58 2.02 -20.59 -9.57
CA ASN A 58 3.23 -21.02 -8.88
C ASN A 58 4.22 -19.86 -8.76
N LEU A 59 5.07 -19.91 -7.72
CA LEU A 59 6.19 -18.99 -7.56
C LEU A 59 7.16 -19.14 -8.73
N ASP A 60 7.27 -18.11 -9.58
CA ASP A 60 8.12 -18.08 -10.75
C ASP A 60 8.63 -16.65 -11.07
N PRO A 61 9.59 -16.47 -11.99
CA PRO A 61 10.14 -15.18 -12.35
C PRO A 61 9.14 -14.16 -12.94
N SER A 62 7.94 -14.58 -13.35
CA SER A 62 6.91 -13.66 -13.87
C SER A 62 6.42 -12.66 -12.83
N ILE A 63 6.71 -12.92 -11.54
CA ILE A 63 6.53 -11.94 -10.45
C ILE A 63 7.17 -10.60 -10.80
N LEU A 64 8.37 -10.63 -11.37
CA LEU A 64 9.17 -9.45 -11.70
C LEU A 64 8.84 -8.82 -13.06
N THR A 65 7.92 -9.41 -13.84
CA THR A 65 7.53 -8.89 -15.15
C THR A 65 6.28 -8.01 -14.99
N PRO A 66 6.37 -6.67 -15.17
CA PRO A 66 5.22 -5.80 -15.03
C PRO A 66 4.08 -6.16 -16.00
N ALA A 67 2.84 -6.20 -15.51
CA ALA A 67 1.65 -6.44 -16.31
C ALA A 67 0.88 -5.15 -16.64
N SER A 68 1.18 -4.06 -15.93
CA SER A 68 0.67 -2.69 -16.20
C SER A 68 1.59 -1.65 -15.57
N GLU A 69 1.42 -0.39 -15.97
CA GLU A 69 2.16 0.74 -15.36
C GLU A 69 1.73 1.02 -13.92
N ASN A 70 0.46 0.76 -13.60
CA ASN A 70 -0.11 0.91 -12.27
C ASN A 70 -0.24 -0.47 -11.62
N GLU A 71 0.91 -1.11 -11.37
CA GLU A 71 1.01 -2.42 -10.74
C GLU A 71 1.64 -2.33 -9.36
N ILE A 72 1.26 -3.24 -8.48
CA ILE A 72 1.84 -3.42 -7.16
C ILE A 72 2.07 -4.89 -6.86
N ILE A 73 3.18 -5.19 -6.18
CA ILE A 73 3.46 -6.50 -5.61
C ILE A 73 3.22 -6.40 -4.10
N LEU A 74 2.36 -7.24 -3.56
CA LEU A 74 1.99 -7.27 -2.16
C LEU A 74 2.66 -8.44 -1.46
N CYS A 75 3.41 -8.14 -0.38
CA CYS A 75 4.07 -9.12 0.46
C CYS A 75 3.72 -8.88 1.93
N LEU A 76 4.03 -9.84 2.81
CA LEU A 76 3.86 -9.68 4.26
C LEU A 76 5.18 -9.38 4.99
N ASN A 77 6.30 -9.83 4.43
CA ASN A 77 7.63 -9.71 5.05
C ASN A 77 8.52 -8.72 4.30
N TYR A 78 9.46 -8.12 5.01
CA TYR A 78 10.45 -7.21 4.43
C TYR A 78 11.71 -7.94 3.94
N GLY A 79 12.13 -9.00 4.62
CA GLY A 79 13.33 -9.78 4.31
C GLY A 79 13.05 -11.07 3.53
N GLY A 80 14.12 -11.78 3.15
CA GLY A 80 14.04 -13.03 2.39
C GLY A 80 13.95 -12.85 0.88
N LEU A 81 13.99 -13.95 0.15
CA LEU A 81 14.06 -13.96 -1.33
C LEU A 81 12.84 -13.22 -1.95
N TYR A 82 11.66 -13.45 -1.42
CA TYR A 82 10.41 -12.84 -1.87
C TYR A 82 9.93 -11.72 -0.95
N GLY A 83 10.83 -11.14 -0.15
CA GLY A 83 10.52 -10.01 0.72
C GLY A 83 10.53 -8.68 -0.04
N ILE A 84 9.84 -7.68 0.52
CA ILE A 84 9.65 -6.35 -0.05
C ILE A 84 10.99 -5.72 -0.48
N ASN A 85 12.02 -5.79 0.38
CA ASN A 85 13.31 -5.16 0.10
C ASN A 85 13.98 -5.78 -1.14
N ASN A 86 13.97 -7.11 -1.23
CA ASN A 86 14.59 -7.84 -2.32
C ASN A 86 13.86 -7.59 -3.65
N ILE A 87 12.52 -7.65 -3.63
CA ILE A 87 11.72 -7.41 -4.83
C ILE A 87 11.91 -5.97 -5.32
N ASN A 88 11.86 -4.98 -4.44
CA ASN A 88 12.14 -3.60 -4.82
C ASN A 88 13.55 -3.46 -5.43
N HIS A 89 14.54 -4.12 -4.86
CA HIS A 89 15.90 -4.13 -5.39
C HIS A 89 15.95 -4.70 -6.81
N PHE A 90 15.39 -5.89 -7.05
CA PHE A 90 15.36 -6.51 -8.37
C PHE A 90 14.58 -5.68 -9.40
N MET A 91 13.46 -5.11 -9.01
CA MET A 91 12.68 -4.24 -9.90
C MET A 91 13.45 -2.98 -10.26
N GLN A 92 14.19 -2.38 -9.33
CA GLN A 92 15.07 -1.26 -9.61
C GLN A 92 16.24 -1.64 -10.51
N GLU A 93 16.81 -2.87 -10.42
CA GLU A 93 17.85 -3.30 -11.35
C GLU A 93 17.36 -3.31 -12.79
N ASN A 94 16.13 -3.69 -13.02
CA ASN A 94 15.50 -3.71 -14.35
C ASN A 94 15.09 -2.31 -14.84
N ASN A 95 15.09 -1.29 -13.98
CA ASN A 95 14.83 0.09 -14.37
C ASN A 95 16.12 0.74 -14.88
N ASN A 96 16.18 1.11 -16.16
CA ASN A 96 17.33 1.76 -16.81
C ASN A 96 17.33 3.30 -16.68
N GLY A 97 16.42 3.87 -15.88
CA GLY A 97 16.35 5.30 -15.62
C GLY A 97 17.61 5.85 -14.94
N LYS A 98 17.81 7.16 -15.06
CA LYS A 98 18.87 7.91 -14.36
C LYS A 98 18.86 7.56 -12.88
N GLU A 99 20.04 7.30 -12.28
CA GLU A 99 20.19 6.86 -10.87
C GLU A 99 20.86 7.93 -10.03
N ILE A 100 20.42 8.04 -8.77
CA ILE A 100 21.12 8.74 -7.69
C ILE A 100 21.13 7.89 -6.43
N ARG A 101 22.23 7.98 -5.67
CA ARG A 101 22.39 7.28 -4.38
C ARG A 101 22.47 8.26 -3.22
N ARG A 102 21.82 7.88 -2.13
CA ARG A 102 21.90 8.58 -0.86
C ARG A 102 22.15 7.56 0.27
N GLY A 103 23.39 7.45 0.70
CA GLY A 103 23.82 6.36 1.58
C GLY A 103 23.62 5.01 0.87
N ILE A 104 22.92 4.12 1.52
CA ILE A 104 22.58 2.79 0.97
C ILE A 104 21.34 2.80 0.06
N GLN A 105 20.56 3.88 0.09
CA GLN A 105 19.35 4.00 -0.71
C GLN A 105 19.66 4.45 -2.12
N ARG A 106 18.93 3.91 -3.07
CA ARG A 106 19.02 4.16 -4.49
C ARG A 106 17.67 4.62 -5.01
N TYR A 107 17.70 5.63 -5.88
CA TYR A 107 16.51 6.20 -6.52
C TYR A 107 16.76 6.29 -8.01
N LYS A 108 15.79 5.89 -8.82
CA LYS A 108 15.85 5.98 -10.27
C LYS A 108 14.63 6.72 -10.83
N VAL A 109 14.86 7.47 -11.90
CA VAL A 109 13.77 8.05 -12.67
C VAL A 109 12.86 6.92 -13.16
N GLY A 110 11.56 7.08 -12.99
CA GLY A 110 10.57 6.06 -13.29
C GLY A 110 10.20 5.15 -12.11
N ASP A 111 10.94 5.16 -11.00
CA ASP A 111 10.58 4.37 -9.83
C ASP A 111 9.21 4.80 -9.28
N PRO A 112 8.28 3.86 -9.04
CA PRO A 112 7.07 4.14 -8.28
C PRO A 112 7.43 4.34 -6.81
N ILE A 113 6.72 5.26 -6.15
CA ILE A 113 6.91 5.56 -4.74
C ILE A 113 5.60 5.58 -3.97
N LEU A 114 5.69 5.36 -2.67
CA LEU A 114 4.66 5.73 -1.70
C LEU A 114 5.25 6.71 -0.70
N PHE A 115 4.56 7.82 -0.50
CA PHE A 115 4.88 8.72 0.61
C PHE A 115 4.69 7.96 1.94
N ASN A 116 5.56 8.22 2.90
CA ASN A 116 5.56 7.58 4.22
C ASN A 116 5.07 8.56 5.30
N ASP A 117 5.09 8.14 6.57
CA ASP A 117 4.61 8.94 7.70
C ASP A 117 5.36 10.27 7.87
N LEU A 118 6.59 10.36 7.33
CA LEU A 118 7.36 11.61 7.35
C LEU A 118 6.78 12.68 6.41
N ALA A 119 5.95 12.29 5.42
CA ALA A 119 5.36 13.24 4.49
C ALA A 119 4.48 14.26 5.20
N ASP A 120 3.72 13.83 6.21
CA ASP A 120 2.81 14.69 6.95
C ASP A 120 3.56 15.83 7.67
N SER A 121 4.74 15.55 8.24
CA SER A 121 5.58 16.55 8.90
C SER A 121 6.50 17.29 7.93
N PHE A 122 6.92 16.65 6.85
CA PHE A 122 7.82 17.22 5.84
C PHE A 122 7.12 18.34 5.03
N PHE A 123 5.85 18.16 4.69
CA PHE A 123 5.08 19.07 3.82
C PHE A 123 4.11 20.00 4.56
N THR A 124 4.21 20.10 5.87
CA THR A 124 3.33 20.94 6.69
C THR A 124 4.13 22.06 7.34
N LYS A 125 3.99 23.32 6.86
CA LYS A 125 4.59 24.49 7.49
C LYS A 125 3.94 24.85 8.83
N ASN A 126 2.62 24.67 8.95
CA ASN A 126 1.85 24.94 10.15
C ASN A 126 1.16 23.67 10.62
N LYS A 127 1.36 23.28 11.88
CA LYS A 127 0.79 22.07 12.52
C LYS A 127 -0.75 22.01 12.51
N GLU A 128 -1.41 23.12 12.18
CA GLU A 128 -2.89 23.24 12.14
C GLU A 128 -3.50 22.95 10.76
N GLN A 129 -2.67 22.79 9.70
CA GLN A 129 -3.18 22.54 8.35
C GLN A 129 -3.21 21.03 8.05
N VAL A 130 -4.26 20.59 7.37
CA VAL A 130 -4.36 19.22 6.86
C VAL A 130 -3.27 19.03 5.78
N PRO A 131 -2.39 18.05 5.90
CA PRO A 131 -1.31 17.84 4.93
C PRO A 131 -1.88 17.51 3.54
N ILE A 132 -1.37 18.22 2.52
CA ILE A 132 -1.75 18.01 1.12
C ILE A 132 -1.09 16.74 0.58
N ILE A 133 0.18 16.55 0.94
CA ILE A 133 0.96 15.34 0.68
C ILE A 133 0.98 14.54 1.98
N HIS A 134 0.40 13.36 1.95
CA HIS A 134 0.18 12.55 3.15
C HIS A 134 0.67 11.11 2.97
N ASN A 135 0.76 10.40 4.07
CA ASN A 135 1.13 8.98 4.11
C ASN A 135 0.29 8.15 3.12
N ASN A 136 0.94 7.18 2.48
CA ASN A 136 0.38 6.28 1.46
C ASN A 136 -0.10 6.96 0.16
N MET A 137 0.19 8.23 -0.07
CA MET A 137 -0.03 8.83 -1.39
C MET A 137 0.94 8.23 -2.40
N LYS A 138 0.40 7.84 -3.57
CA LYS A 138 1.20 7.27 -4.66
C LYS A 138 1.88 8.37 -5.47
N GLY A 139 3.07 8.06 -5.97
CA GLY A 139 3.78 8.91 -6.92
C GLY A 139 4.80 8.14 -7.75
N ARG A 140 5.49 8.87 -8.62
CA ARG A 140 6.57 8.36 -9.48
C ARG A 140 7.67 9.40 -9.58
N ILE A 141 8.92 8.97 -9.51
CA ILE A 141 10.06 9.86 -9.73
C ILE A 141 10.14 10.25 -11.20
N VAL A 142 9.97 11.54 -11.50
CA VAL A 142 10.05 12.09 -12.86
C VAL A 142 11.48 12.52 -13.19
N ASP A 143 12.12 13.24 -12.28
CA ASP A 143 13.54 13.64 -12.37
C ASP A 143 14.09 13.90 -10.98
N PHE A 144 15.40 14.06 -10.90
CA PHE A 144 16.09 14.56 -9.71
C PHE A 144 17.40 15.26 -10.11
N ARG A 145 17.86 16.15 -9.23
CA ARG A 145 19.11 16.87 -9.37
C ARG A 145 19.88 16.90 -8.06
N LEU A 146 21.19 16.73 -8.14
CA LEU A 146 22.07 16.93 -7.00
C LEU A 146 22.51 18.41 -7.01
N LEU A 147 22.18 19.12 -5.96
CA LEU A 147 22.54 20.51 -5.76
C LEU A 147 23.68 20.61 -4.76
N GLU A 148 24.62 21.54 -5.01
CA GLU A 148 25.78 21.81 -4.14
C GLU A 148 26.58 20.55 -3.76
N ALA A 149 26.83 19.69 -4.75
CA ALA A 149 27.56 18.43 -4.57
C ALA A 149 28.91 18.63 -3.85
N GLY A 150 29.18 17.79 -2.84
CA GLY A 150 30.39 17.81 -2.04
C GLY A 150 30.44 18.90 -0.97
N LYS A 151 29.44 19.75 -0.81
CA LYS A 151 29.34 20.74 0.26
C LYS A 151 28.54 20.22 1.44
N VAL A 152 28.63 20.88 2.59
CA VAL A 152 27.79 20.59 3.77
C VAL A 152 26.31 20.80 3.47
N THR A 153 26.00 21.72 2.55
CA THR A 153 24.66 22.06 2.06
C THR A 153 24.19 21.20 0.89
N GLU A 154 24.86 20.07 0.64
CA GLU A 154 24.47 19.12 -0.41
C GLU A 154 23.01 18.64 -0.23
N ARG A 155 22.21 18.75 -1.28
CA ARG A 155 20.80 18.34 -1.28
C ARG A 155 20.39 17.70 -2.58
N ILE A 156 19.39 16.82 -2.49
CA ILE A 156 18.75 16.23 -3.66
C ILE A 156 17.42 16.95 -3.87
N GLN A 157 17.24 17.51 -5.05
CA GLN A 157 15.96 18.03 -5.52
C GLN A 157 15.23 16.91 -6.27
N PHE A 158 14.04 16.55 -5.84
CA PHE A 158 13.19 15.56 -6.48
C PHE A 158 12.03 16.23 -7.22
N ASP A 159 11.73 15.74 -8.42
CA ASP A 159 10.53 16.02 -9.19
C ASP A 159 9.67 14.74 -9.17
N ILE A 160 8.50 14.81 -8.56
CA ILE A 160 7.62 13.67 -8.33
C ILE A 160 6.26 13.93 -8.98
N GLU A 161 5.82 13.06 -9.90
CA GLU A 161 4.43 12.99 -10.31
C GLU A 161 3.63 12.31 -9.20
N ILE A 162 2.61 12.99 -8.66
CA ILE A 162 1.68 12.44 -7.68
C ILE A 162 0.39 11.97 -8.36
N ASP A 163 -0.22 10.89 -7.88
CA ASP A 163 -1.39 10.25 -8.53
C ASP A 163 -2.71 11.03 -8.29
N LYS A 164 -2.64 12.35 -8.42
CA LYS A 164 -3.80 13.27 -8.39
C LYS A 164 -3.46 14.66 -8.90
N PRO A 165 -4.44 15.41 -9.43
CA PRO A 165 -4.27 16.84 -9.68
C PRO A 165 -4.34 17.64 -8.37
N LEU A 166 -3.43 18.60 -8.20
CA LEU A 166 -3.50 19.63 -7.16
C LEU A 166 -4.00 20.92 -7.82
N MET A 167 -5.23 21.31 -7.52
CA MET A 167 -5.84 22.52 -8.08
C MET A 167 -6.05 23.57 -6.99
N ASN A 168 -5.97 24.84 -7.36
CA ASN A 168 -6.32 25.98 -6.53
C ASN A 168 -5.53 26.13 -5.20
N LEU A 169 -4.27 25.70 -5.17
CA LEU A 169 -3.39 25.91 -4.03
C LEU A 169 -2.67 27.25 -4.17
N GLN A 170 -2.60 28.02 -3.08
CA GLN A 170 -1.76 29.20 -3.00
C GLN A 170 -0.32 28.76 -2.74
N GLU A 171 0.58 28.97 -3.70
CA GLU A 171 1.99 28.51 -3.66
C GLU A 171 2.79 29.06 -2.47
N GLN A 172 2.35 30.19 -1.89
CA GLN A 172 3.09 30.88 -0.82
C GLN A 172 3.17 30.09 0.50
N ASP A 173 2.27 29.11 0.71
CA ASP A 173 2.17 28.34 1.96
C ASP A 173 2.64 26.89 1.83
N LEU A 174 3.25 26.51 0.71
CA LEU A 174 3.66 25.13 0.45
C LEU A 174 5.16 24.91 0.70
N ASP A 175 5.52 23.75 1.26
CA ASP A 175 6.91 23.27 1.37
C ASP A 175 7.41 22.57 0.10
N PHE A 176 6.66 22.66 -0.99
CA PHE A 176 6.98 22.14 -2.31
C PHE A 176 6.47 23.09 -3.39
N GLN A 177 6.98 22.94 -4.60
CA GLN A 177 6.55 23.69 -5.77
C GLN A 177 5.75 22.78 -6.70
N ILE A 178 4.69 23.28 -7.30
CA ILE A 178 4.00 22.61 -8.42
C ILE A 178 4.67 23.09 -9.69
N ILE A 179 5.40 22.20 -10.39
CA ILE A 179 6.21 22.56 -11.55
C ILE A 179 5.56 22.19 -12.88
N GLY A 180 4.46 21.45 -12.85
CA GLY A 180 3.75 21.05 -14.06
C GLY A 180 2.64 20.05 -13.82
N VAL A 181 2.07 19.61 -14.94
CA VAL A 181 1.05 18.57 -15.00
C VAL A 181 1.47 17.54 -16.02
N SER A 182 1.36 16.26 -15.70
CA SER A 182 1.68 15.17 -16.63
C SER A 182 0.60 15.00 -17.70
N GLU A 183 0.90 14.21 -18.73
CA GLU A 183 -0.08 13.84 -19.78
C GLU A 183 -1.32 13.15 -19.20
N LYS A 184 -1.23 12.53 -18.02
CA LYS A 184 -2.35 11.91 -17.30
C LYS A 184 -3.19 12.90 -16.50
N GLY A 185 -2.83 14.18 -16.48
CA GLY A 185 -3.48 15.21 -15.68
C GLY A 185 -3.03 15.27 -14.22
N ASN A 186 -2.02 14.50 -13.84
CA ASN A 186 -1.46 14.46 -12.50
C ASN A 186 -0.49 15.63 -12.26
N SER A 187 -0.45 16.15 -11.04
CA SER A 187 0.49 17.22 -10.70
C SER A 187 1.91 16.69 -10.51
N ILE A 188 2.89 17.46 -10.99
CA ILE A 188 4.31 17.22 -10.74
C ILE A 188 4.77 18.23 -9.69
N ILE A 189 5.26 17.71 -8.57
CA ILE A 189 5.76 18.51 -7.44
C ILE A 189 7.28 18.45 -7.37
N ARG A 190 7.89 19.53 -6.89
CA ARG A 190 9.33 19.67 -6.64
C ARG A 190 9.59 20.01 -5.20
N PHE A 191 10.52 19.29 -4.56
CA PHE A 191 10.99 19.56 -3.21
C PHE A 191 12.45 19.13 -3.03
N GLU A 192 13.06 19.52 -1.92
CA GLU A 192 14.49 19.27 -1.66
C GLU A 192 14.68 18.49 -0.36
N VAL A 193 15.61 17.54 -0.37
CA VAL A 193 16.01 16.75 0.80
C VAL A 193 17.50 17.01 1.05
N TYR A 194 17.84 17.47 2.24
CA TYR A 194 19.21 17.80 2.63
C TYR A 194 19.99 16.54 3.04
N LYS A 195 21.29 16.53 2.78
CA LYS A 195 22.18 15.44 3.17
C LYS A 195 22.53 15.53 4.65
N ASN A 196 22.95 16.73 5.07
CA ASN A 196 23.35 17.05 6.44
C ASN A 196 22.87 18.46 6.75
N LYS A 197 21.76 18.61 7.47
CA LYS A 197 21.40 19.88 8.07
C LYS A 197 21.79 19.77 9.54
N SER A 198 22.65 20.69 10.04
CA SER A 198 22.94 20.76 11.47
C SER A 198 21.61 21.07 12.19
N THR A 199 21.23 20.21 13.09
CA THR A 199 20.09 20.42 13.97
C THR A 199 20.54 21.31 15.11
N ASP A 200 20.27 22.60 15.06
CA ASP A 200 20.06 23.37 16.29
C ASP A 200 18.75 22.81 16.89
N GLU A 201 18.76 22.47 18.19
CA GLU A 201 17.74 21.67 18.88
C GLU A 201 16.31 22.25 18.82
N ASP A 202 16.14 23.50 18.33
CA ASP A 202 14.87 24.20 18.25
C ASP A 202 14.24 24.28 16.84
N ASP A 203 14.80 23.63 15.82
CA ASP A 203 14.33 23.78 14.45
C ASP A 203 13.60 22.52 13.96
N ASP A 204 12.36 22.66 13.51
CA ASP A 204 11.52 21.63 12.81
C ASP A 204 12.19 21.02 11.54
N SER A 205 13.48 21.30 11.33
CA SER A 205 14.27 20.92 10.15
C SER A 205 14.74 19.45 10.13
N VAL A 206 14.55 18.69 11.20
CA VAL A 206 14.94 17.26 11.28
C VAL A 206 14.22 16.44 10.21
N SER A 207 12.97 16.78 9.88
CA SER A 207 12.20 16.10 8.86
C SER A 207 12.79 16.23 7.45
N LYS A 208 13.46 17.34 7.13
CA LYS A 208 14.01 17.61 5.78
C LYS A 208 15.32 16.88 5.46
N ASN A 209 15.89 16.17 6.43
CA ASN A 209 17.06 15.30 6.23
C ASN A 209 16.68 13.87 5.84
N MET A 210 15.41 13.52 5.84
CA MET A 210 14.93 12.19 5.47
C MET A 210 14.07 12.28 4.21
N VAL A 211 14.18 11.28 3.34
CA VAL A 211 13.32 11.20 2.14
C VAL A 211 11.92 10.81 2.59
N PRO A 212 10.88 11.62 2.30
CA PRO A 212 9.52 11.41 2.81
C PRO A 212 8.73 10.35 2.03
N PHE A 213 9.41 9.45 1.33
CA PHE A 213 8.81 8.37 0.57
C PHE A 213 9.69 7.12 0.54
N GLN A 214 9.11 6.01 0.15
CA GLN A 214 9.80 4.75 -0.11
C GLN A 214 9.56 4.30 -1.55
N ILE A 215 10.48 3.51 -2.11
CA ILE A 215 10.29 2.80 -3.37
C ILE A 215 9.16 1.78 -3.22
N ALA A 216 8.29 1.68 -4.21
CA ALA A 216 7.02 1.00 -4.09
C ALA A 216 6.66 0.11 -5.30
N TYR A 217 7.61 -0.65 -5.84
CA TYR A 217 7.29 -1.80 -6.70
C TYR A 217 6.64 -2.92 -5.88
N ALA A 218 7.12 -3.12 -4.64
CA ALA A 218 6.53 -4.02 -3.66
C ALA A 218 6.32 -3.29 -2.33
N VAL A 219 5.18 -3.56 -1.68
CA VAL A 219 4.84 -3.02 -0.36
C VAL A 219 4.14 -4.06 0.50
N SER A 220 3.99 -3.79 1.78
CA SER A 220 3.19 -4.66 2.64
C SER A 220 1.70 -4.54 2.32
N ILE A 221 0.94 -5.64 2.54
CA ILE A 221 -0.51 -5.64 2.36
C ILE A 221 -1.16 -4.54 3.24
N HIS A 222 -0.61 -4.30 4.43
CA HIS A 222 -1.10 -3.24 5.33
C HIS A 222 -0.93 -1.85 4.74
N LYS A 223 0.22 -1.55 4.12
CA LYS A 223 0.45 -0.24 3.46
C LYS A 223 -0.40 -0.04 2.21
N ALA A 224 -0.81 -1.12 1.54
CA ALA A 224 -1.72 -1.04 0.41
C ALA A 224 -3.18 -0.79 0.82
N GLN A 225 -3.51 -0.79 2.10
CA GLN A 225 -4.88 -0.54 2.55
C GLN A 225 -5.35 0.87 2.14
N GLY A 226 -6.53 0.97 1.56
CA GLY A 226 -7.06 2.21 1.01
C GLY A 226 -6.63 2.51 -0.42
N LEU A 227 -5.55 1.89 -0.92
CA LEU A 227 -5.07 2.05 -2.29
C LEU A 227 -5.71 1.06 -3.26
N GLU A 228 -5.60 1.36 -4.55
CA GLU A 228 -6.05 0.48 -5.63
C GLU A 228 -5.09 0.56 -6.83
N TYR A 229 -5.00 -0.55 -7.57
CA TYR A 229 -4.08 -0.72 -8.67
C TYR A 229 -4.75 -1.50 -9.81
N ASP A 230 -4.34 -1.24 -11.04
CA ASP A 230 -4.88 -1.96 -12.20
C ASP A 230 -4.43 -3.42 -12.20
N SER A 231 -3.19 -3.67 -11.77
CA SER A 231 -2.62 -5.01 -11.60
C SER A 231 -2.09 -5.22 -10.18
N VAL A 232 -2.45 -6.34 -9.57
CA VAL A 232 -1.96 -6.72 -8.24
C VAL A 232 -1.38 -8.13 -8.30
N LYS A 233 -0.17 -8.26 -7.80
CA LYS A 233 0.48 -9.54 -7.53
C LYS A 233 0.61 -9.72 -6.03
N ILE A 234 0.21 -10.86 -5.51
CA ILE A 234 0.31 -11.19 -4.09
C ILE A 234 1.28 -12.34 -3.96
N ILE A 235 2.26 -12.23 -3.07
CA ILE A 235 3.23 -13.30 -2.82
C ILE A 235 3.01 -13.83 -1.41
N ILE A 236 2.78 -15.13 -1.31
CA ILE A 236 2.59 -15.86 -0.05
C ILE A 236 3.53 -17.06 -0.05
N ILE A 237 4.46 -17.07 0.88
CA ILE A 237 5.44 -18.15 1.06
C ILE A 237 5.18 -18.94 2.35
N ASP A 238 5.77 -20.13 2.46
CA ASP A 238 5.55 -21.03 3.60
C ASP A 238 5.87 -20.39 4.97
N ASP A 239 6.91 -19.55 5.03
CA ASP A 239 7.36 -18.92 6.28
C ASP A 239 6.35 -17.91 6.87
N ILE A 240 5.39 -17.46 6.08
CA ILE A 240 4.46 -16.38 6.44
C ILE A 240 3.00 -16.72 6.19
N ASP A 241 2.70 -17.94 5.74
CA ASP A 241 1.33 -18.37 5.44
C ASP A 241 0.41 -18.25 6.67
N GLU A 242 0.95 -18.42 7.88
CA GLU A 242 0.20 -18.28 9.14
C GLU A 242 -0.29 -16.86 9.41
N LEU A 243 0.38 -15.85 8.86
CA LEU A 243 -0.01 -14.45 8.99
C LEU A 243 -1.18 -14.07 8.09
N ILE A 244 -1.51 -14.91 7.09
CA ILE A 244 -2.63 -14.67 6.19
C ILE A 244 -3.94 -15.07 6.85
N THR A 245 -4.61 -14.08 7.42
CA THR A 245 -6.00 -14.21 7.89
C THR A 245 -6.97 -13.91 6.75
N HIS A 246 -8.24 -14.29 6.91
CA HIS A 246 -9.31 -13.94 5.98
C HIS A 246 -9.32 -12.44 5.64
N SER A 247 -9.24 -11.56 6.65
CA SER A 247 -9.27 -10.10 6.44
C SER A 247 -8.05 -9.58 5.68
N ILE A 248 -6.85 -10.14 5.92
CA ILE A 248 -5.63 -9.78 5.20
C ILE A 248 -5.72 -10.25 3.75
N PHE A 249 -6.17 -11.48 3.52
CA PHE A 249 -6.36 -12.03 2.17
C PHE A 249 -7.39 -11.22 1.38
N TYR A 250 -8.54 -10.95 1.97
CA TYR A 250 -9.58 -10.12 1.38
C TYR A 250 -9.07 -8.71 1.06
N THR A 251 -8.35 -8.08 2.00
CA THR A 251 -7.73 -6.77 1.78
C THR A 251 -6.80 -6.79 0.58
N ALA A 252 -5.95 -7.81 0.45
CA ALA A 252 -5.00 -7.92 -0.64
C ALA A 252 -5.66 -8.09 -2.01
N ILE A 253 -6.58 -9.05 -2.15
CA ILE A 253 -7.24 -9.33 -3.44
C ILE A 253 -8.12 -8.17 -3.91
N THR A 254 -8.71 -7.42 -2.97
CA THR A 254 -9.56 -6.26 -3.30
C THR A 254 -8.77 -5.01 -3.67
N ARG A 255 -7.44 -5.04 -3.72
CA ARG A 255 -6.62 -3.95 -4.28
C ARG A 255 -6.61 -3.94 -5.80
N ALA A 256 -6.91 -5.07 -6.44
CA ALA A 256 -6.91 -5.22 -7.89
C ALA A 256 -8.13 -4.58 -8.54
N ARG A 257 -7.94 -3.80 -9.61
CA ARG A 257 -9.03 -3.26 -10.45
C ARG A 257 -9.32 -4.15 -11.64
N GLU A 258 -8.27 -4.69 -12.27
CA GLU A 258 -8.37 -5.42 -13.53
C GLU A 258 -7.69 -6.78 -13.49
N LYS A 259 -6.44 -6.84 -12.99
CA LYS A 259 -5.60 -8.03 -13.01
C LYS A 259 -5.18 -8.42 -11.61
N LEU A 260 -5.30 -9.72 -11.32
CA LEU A 260 -4.88 -10.31 -10.06
C LEU A 260 -4.05 -11.56 -10.34
N LYS A 261 -2.93 -11.73 -9.64
CA LYS A 261 -2.16 -12.97 -9.57
C LYS A 261 -1.74 -13.21 -8.12
N ILE A 262 -1.86 -14.44 -7.67
CA ILE A 262 -1.46 -14.88 -6.33
C ILE A 262 -0.40 -15.95 -6.54
N TYR A 263 0.83 -15.63 -6.11
CA TYR A 263 2.00 -16.49 -6.24
C TYR A 263 2.23 -17.24 -4.93
N TRP A 264 2.08 -18.53 -4.98
CA TRP A 264 2.27 -19.44 -3.85
C TRP A 264 2.60 -20.85 -4.31
N THR A 265 2.94 -21.73 -3.38
CA THR A 265 3.00 -23.17 -3.64
C THR A 265 1.61 -23.79 -3.43
N GLN A 266 1.36 -24.95 -4.01
CA GLN A 266 0.10 -25.67 -3.84
C GLN A 266 -0.16 -26.01 -2.34
N SER A 267 0.90 -26.26 -1.57
CA SER A 267 0.79 -26.51 -0.12
C SER A 267 0.34 -25.26 0.63
N VAL A 268 0.87 -24.09 0.29
CA VAL A 268 0.52 -22.79 0.88
C VAL A 268 -0.90 -22.41 0.51
N GLU A 269 -1.28 -22.56 -0.77
CA GLU A 269 -2.66 -22.32 -1.22
C GLU A 269 -3.65 -23.08 -0.36
N LYS A 270 -3.45 -24.40 -0.21
CA LYS A 270 -4.32 -25.23 0.61
C LYS A 270 -4.37 -24.76 2.06
N LYS A 271 -3.22 -24.52 2.71
CA LYS A 271 -3.15 -24.07 4.11
C LYS A 271 -3.88 -22.74 4.32
N VAL A 272 -3.71 -21.77 3.41
CA VAL A 272 -4.35 -20.46 3.49
C VAL A 272 -5.88 -20.60 3.34
N LEU A 273 -6.35 -21.34 2.33
CA LEU A 273 -7.77 -21.52 2.09
C LEU A 273 -8.46 -22.34 3.20
N ASP A 274 -7.79 -23.32 3.77
CA ASP A 274 -8.31 -24.08 4.93
C ASP A 274 -8.53 -23.20 6.17
N ARG A 275 -7.82 -22.07 6.29
CA ARG A 275 -7.99 -21.09 7.37
C ARG A 275 -9.07 -20.05 7.09
N ILE A 276 -9.45 -19.85 5.82
CA ILE A 276 -10.53 -18.96 5.42
C ILE A 276 -11.87 -19.70 5.62
N LYS A 277 -12.27 -19.84 6.88
CA LYS A 277 -13.53 -20.49 7.28
C LYS A 277 -14.28 -19.61 8.27
N PRO A 278 -15.62 -19.66 8.29
CA PRO A 278 -16.43 -18.94 9.27
C PRO A 278 -16.00 -19.32 10.69
N LYS A 279 -15.66 -18.32 11.51
CA LYS A 279 -15.40 -18.52 12.94
C LYS A 279 -16.72 -18.51 13.68
N ASN A 280 -16.91 -19.48 14.58
CA ASN A 280 -18.10 -19.53 15.43
C ASN A 280 -17.92 -18.56 16.62
N ASN A 281 -18.50 -17.37 16.50
CA ASN A 281 -18.43 -16.33 17.55
C ASN A 281 -19.60 -16.40 18.55
N HIS A 282 -20.44 -17.45 18.51
CA HIS A 282 -21.63 -17.55 19.38
C HIS A 282 -21.31 -17.52 20.86
N GLN A 283 -20.17 -18.10 21.27
CA GLN A 283 -19.73 -18.08 22.67
C GLN A 283 -19.33 -16.68 23.13
N ASP A 284 -18.54 -15.96 22.33
CA ASP A 284 -18.10 -14.59 22.65
C ASP A 284 -19.26 -13.62 22.70
N ILE A 285 -20.22 -13.75 21.77
CA ILE A 285 -21.45 -12.95 21.75
C ILE A 285 -22.32 -13.25 22.99
N SER A 286 -22.41 -14.52 23.39
CA SER A 286 -23.19 -14.92 24.56
C SER A 286 -22.59 -14.42 25.87
N LEU A 287 -21.27 -14.48 26.03
CA LEU A 287 -20.54 -13.96 27.18
C LEU A 287 -20.69 -12.44 27.31
N LEU A 288 -20.52 -11.71 26.21
CA LEU A 288 -20.70 -10.26 26.20
C LEU A 288 -22.15 -9.85 26.50
N LYS A 289 -23.14 -10.59 26.01
CA LYS A 289 -24.55 -10.37 26.37
C LYS A 289 -24.79 -10.53 27.86
N GLN A 290 -24.22 -11.55 28.49
CA GLN A 290 -24.31 -11.77 29.93
C GLN A 290 -23.64 -10.63 30.72
N GLU A 291 -22.44 -10.19 30.32
CA GLU A 291 -21.76 -9.08 31.01
C GLU A 291 -22.51 -7.76 30.90
N LEU A 292 -23.11 -7.47 29.75
CA LEU A 292 -23.92 -6.24 29.56
C LEU A 292 -25.25 -6.30 30.36
N LEU A 293 -25.81 -7.46 30.57
CA LEU A 293 -27.01 -7.63 31.42
C LEU A 293 -26.68 -7.51 32.91
N LEU A 294 -25.46 -7.90 33.33
CA LEU A 294 -25.01 -7.76 34.71
C LEU A 294 -24.60 -6.32 35.10
N ARG A 295 -24.40 -5.43 34.14
CA ARG A 295 -24.07 -4.01 34.36
C ARG A 295 -25.31 -3.06 34.33
N LYS A 296 -26.49 -3.58 34.12
CA LYS A 296 -27.80 -2.91 34.30
C LYS A 296 -28.38 -3.22 35.66
#